data_cfc74dfd99994b8eb3327314e4f33e3e
#
_entry.id   cfc74dfd99994b8eb3327314e4f33e3e
#
_cell.length_a   1.000
_cell.length_b   1.000
_cell.length_c   1.000
_cell.angle_alpha   90.00
_cell.angle_beta   90.00
_cell.angle_gamma   90.00
#
_symmetry.space_group_name_H-M   'P 1'
#
loop_
_entity.id
_entity.type
_entity.pdbx_description
1 polymer ?
#
loop_
_entity_poly.entity_id
_entity_poly.type
_entity_poly.pdbx_seq_one_letter_code
_entity_poly.pdbx_strand_id
1 'polypeptide(L)'
;MRASGKRWSFDLLVAALRGSGVKISTDEIREKLGMGPTIFLSKYRDGRRGAVAMVNGIGHEFGVALKLRGKAKPFVNHYWLQDKKPYRHFEHLVRAIEPMIQTGKPSYPVERTLLTTGILDRIMHSAAEEGRLYQTPELAIVYQPSDWPFANQKGRFPVPK
;
A
#
# COMPACT_ATOMS: atom_id res chain seq x y z
N MET A 1 -0.34 -22.53 3.97
CA MET A 1 -1.28 -21.63 4.68
C MET A 1 -2.56 -21.54 3.86
N ARG A 2 -3.71 -21.98 4.35
CA ARG A 2 -4.97 -21.99 3.56
C ARG A 2 -5.40 -20.55 3.28
N ALA A 3 -5.44 -20.18 2.01
CA ALA A 3 -5.87 -18.86 1.51
C ALA A 3 -7.40 -18.72 1.64
N SER A 4 -7.96 -18.80 2.84
CA SER A 4 -9.41 -18.60 2.96
C SER A 4 -9.80 -17.80 4.19
N GLY A 5 -10.39 -16.68 3.92
CA GLY A 5 -11.76 -16.42 4.24
C GLY A 5 -11.88 -15.50 5.37
N LYS A 6 -11.62 -15.44 6.52
CA LYS A 6 -12.06 -14.47 7.56
C LYS A 6 -11.04 -13.36 7.91
N ARG A 7 -9.80 -13.49 7.49
CA ARG A 7 -8.73 -12.57 7.89
C ARG A 7 -8.43 -11.50 6.84
N TRP A 8 -8.52 -11.83 5.55
CA TRP A 8 -8.29 -10.94 4.42
C TRP A 8 -9.21 -11.31 3.24
N SER A 9 -9.29 -10.48 2.20
CA SER A 9 -10.20 -10.68 1.08
C SER A 9 -9.41 -10.98 -0.20
N PHE A 10 -9.60 -12.17 -0.74
CA PHE A 10 -9.07 -12.57 -2.05
C PHE A 10 -9.61 -11.67 -3.16
N ASP A 11 -10.90 -11.31 -3.12
CA ASP A 11 -11.51 -10.45 -4.13
C ASP A 11 -10.89 -9.04 -4.15
N LEU A 12 -10.54 -8.49 -2.98
CA LEU A 12 -9.82 -7.21 -2.92
C LEU A 12 -8.40 -7.35 -3.45
N LEU A 13 -7.72 -8.45 -3.19
CA LEU A 13 -6.40 -8.69 -3.79
C LEU A 13 -6.50 -8.76 -5.32
N VAL A 14 -7.45 -9.53 -5.86
CA VAL A 14 -7.69 -9.60 -7.30
C VAL A 14 -8.01 -8.21 -7.87
N ALA A 15 -8.84 -7.43 -7.20
CA ALA A 15 -9.17 -6.06 -7.61
C ALA A 15 -7.93 -5.16 -7.65
N ALA A 16 -7.05 -5.23 -6.63
CA ALA A 16 -5.80 -4.48 -6.60
C ALA A 16 -4.86 -4.90 -7.73
N LEU A 17 -4.69 -6.20 -7.96
CA LEU A 17 -3.86 -6.73 -9.05
C LEU A 17 -4.39 -6.32 -10.44
N ARG A 18 -5.71 -6.36 -10.64
CA ARG A 18 -6.33 -5.89 -11.89
C ARG A 18 -6.11 -4.39 -12.10
N GLY A 19 -6.25 -3.60 -11.01
CA GLY A 19 -6.00 -2.18 -11.03
C GLY A 19 -4.55 -1.83 -11.37
N SER A 20 -3.59 -2.67 -10.99
CA SER A 20 -2.17 -2.51 -11.34
C SER A 20 -1.78 -3.17 -12.68
N GLY A 21 -2.76 -3.56 -13.50
CA GLY A 21 -2.52 -4.02 -14.87
C GLY A 21 -2.24 -5.52 -15.02
N VAL A 22 -2.36 -6.31 -13.95
CA VAL A 22 -2.20 -7.77 -14.02
C VAL A 22 -3.32 -8.39 -14.84
N LYS A 23 -2.98 -9.13 -15.89
CA LYS A 23 -3.93 -9.68 -16.89
C LYS A 23 -4.18 -11.19 -16.78
N ILE A 24 -3.43 -11.91 -15.94
CA ILE A 24 -3.62 -13.36 -15.76
C ILE A 24 -5.00 -13.69 -15.16
N SER A 25 -5.50 -14.89 -15.38
CA SER A 25 -6.82 -15.31 -14.90
C SER A 25 -6.90 -15.33 -13.35
N THR A 26 -8.10 -15.33 -12.81
CA THR A 26 -8.30 -15.43 -11.36
C THR A 26 -7.83 -16.78 -10.82
N ASP A 27 -7.99 -17.85 -11.60
CA ASP A 27 -7.54 -19.19 -11.22
C ASP A 27 -6.01 -19.28 -11.23
N GLU A 28 -5.37 -18.66 -12.20
CA GLU A 28 -3.91 -18.52 -12.25
C GLU A 28 -3.34 -17.71 -11.08
N ILE A 29 -4.04 -16.62 -10.67
CA ILE A 29 -3.70 -15.89 -9.44
C ILE A 29 -3.80 -16.83 -8.24
N ARG A 30 -4.87 -17.63 -8.15
CA ARG A 30 -5.08 -18.57 -7.04
C ARG A 30 -4.01 -19.66 -6.99
N GLU A 31 -3.66 -20.21 -8.15
CA GLU A 31 -2.59 -21.20 -8.27
C GLU A 31 -1.24 -20.63 -7.81
N LYS A 32 -0.86 -19.47 -8.32
CA LYS A 32 0.39 -18.80 -7.94
C LYS A 32 0.42 -18.42 -6.45
N LEU A 33 -0.70 -18.07 -5.86
CA LEU A 33 -0.82 -17.86 -4.41
C LEU A 33 -0.69 -19.17 -3.62
N GLY A 34 -0.99 -20.32 -4.21
CA GLY A 34 -0.76 -21.65 -3.61
C GLY A 34 0.72 -21.92 -3.32
N MET A 35 1.64 -21.21 -3.99
CA MET A 35 3.10 -21.32 -3.78
C MET A 35 3.62 -20.53 -2.56
N GLY A 36 2.75 -19.98 -1.73
CA GLY A 36 3.10 -19.39 -0.45
C GLY A 36 3.45 -17.90 -0.45
N PRO A 37 2.53 -16.99 -0.81
CA PRO A 37 2.76 -15.56 -0.65
C PRO A 37 2.87 -15.20 0.82
N THR A 38 3.68 -14.19 1.12
CA THR A 38 3.67 -13.60 2.45
C THR A 38 2.54 -12.58 2.54
N ILE A 39 1.64 -12.78 3.51
CA ILE A 39 0.54 -11.85 3.77
C ILE A 39 0.66 -11.32 5.18
N PHE A 40 0.85 -10.01 5.30
CA PHE A 40 0.87 -9.29 6.57
C PHE A 40 -0.53 -8.76 6.87
N LEU A 41 -1.01 -9.00 8.09
CA LEU A 41 -2.34 -8.62 8.53
C LEU A 41 -2.26 -7.56 9.62
N SER A 42 -3.07 -6.52 9.49
CA SER A 42 -3.23 -5.50 10.52
C SER A 42 -4.70 -5.35 10.90
N LYS A 43 -4.95 -5.09 12.18
CA LYS A 43 -6.27 -4.71 12.70
C LYS A 43 -6.16 -3.34 13.33
N TYR A 44 -6.90 -2.39 12.81
CA TYR A 44 -6.95 -1.03 13.32
C TYR A 44 -7.89 -0.92 14.53
N ARG A 45 -7.69 0.11 15.34
CA ARG A 45 -8.49 0.37 16.57
C ARG A 45 -9.98 0.53 16.30
N ASP A 46 -10.35 1.08 15.15
CA ASP A 46 -11.73 1.25 14.70
C ASP A 46 -12.35 -0.02 14.08
N GLY A 47 -11.65 -1.15 14.18
CA GLY A 47 -12.11 -2.43 13.67
C GLY A 47 -11.81 -2.68 12.19
N ARG A 48 -11.31 -1.70 11.45
CA ARG A 48 -10.83 -1.93 10.08
C ARG A 48 -9.72 -2.98 10.05
N ARG A 49 -9.64 -3.68 8.95
CA ARG A 49 -8.59 -4.67 8.70
C ARG A 49 -7.83 -4.32 7.43
N GLY A 50 -6.52 -4.43 7.50
CA GLY A 50 -5.61 -4.28 6.37
C GLY A 50 -4.89 -5.60 6.09
N ALA A 51 -4.55 -5.82 4.84
CA ALA A 51 -3.68 -6.89 4.41
C ALA A 51 -2.70 -6.35 3.37
N VAL A 52 -1.42 -6.63 3.55
CA VAL A 52 -0.39 -6.40 2.55
C VAL A 52 0.06 -7.76 2.04
N ALA A 53 -0.11 -7.99 0.75
CA ALA A 53 0.28 -9.25 0.11
C ALA A 53 1.54 -9.02 -0.74
N MET A 54 2.59 -9.74 -0.42
CA MET A 54 3.80 -9.82 -1.23
C MET A 54 3.61 -10.97 -2.23
N VAL A 55 3.27 -10.61 -3.47
CA VAL A 55 2.85 -11.57 -4.52
C VAL A 55 3.89 -11.62 -5.64
N ASN A 56 5.10 -11.99 -5.29
CA ASN A 56 6.22 -12.11 -6.23
C ASN A 56 5.84 -13.02 -7.41
N GLY A 57 6.18 -12.62 -8.62
CA GLY A 57 5.87 -13.36 -9.84
C GLY A 57 4.43 -13.23 -10.35
N ILE A 58 3.58 -12.40 -9.69
CA ILE A 58 2.22 -12.10 -10.15
C ILE A 58 2.12 -10.66 -10.68
N GLY A 59 2.74 -9.72 -9.98
CA GLY A 59 2.76 -8.31 -10.36
C GLY A 59 4.05 -7.63 -9.92
N HIS A 60 4.42 -6.55 -10.61
CA HIS A 60 5.65 -5.79 -10.35
C HIS A 60 5.37 -4.40 -9.80
N GLU A 61 4.10 -4.05 -9.64
CA GLU A 61 3.65 -2.71 -9.28
C GLU A 61 2.84 -2.71 -7.99
N PHE A 62 2.64 -1.54 -7.41
CA PHE A 62 1.89 -1.39 -6.18
C PHE A 62 0.42 -1.07 -6.48
N GLY A 63 -0.48 -1.87 -5.95
CA GLY A 63 -1.92 -1.65 -6.05
C GLY A 63 -2.58 -1.70 -4.68
N VAL A 64 -3.65 -0.93 -4.52
CA VAL A 64 -4.51 -0.99 -3.34
C VAL A 64 -5.97 -1.13 -3.75
N ALA A 65 -6.71 -1.93 -3.01
CA ALA A 65 -8.16 -2.01 -3.13
C ALA A 65 -8.82 -1.85 -1.75
N LEU A 66 -9.87 -1.03 -1.69
CA LEU A 66 -10.59 -0.70 -0.47
C LEU A 66 -12.07 -1.02 -0.63
N LYS A 67 -12.64 -1.77 0.32
CA LYS A 67 -14.09 -1.93 0.44
C LYS A 67 -14.65 -0.77 1.27
N LEU A 68 -15.36 0.13 0.61
CA LEU A 68 -16.00 1.27 1.25
C LEU A 68 -17.46 0.94 1.62
N ARG A 69 -17.91 1.44 2.78
CA ARG A 69 -19.30 1.27 3.21
C ARG A 69 -20.26 1.91 2.20
N GLY A 70 -21.33 1.24 1.84
CA GLY A 70 -22.33 1.74 0.89
C GLY A 70 -21.91 1.73 -0.58
N LYS A 71 -20.72 1.20 -0.91
CA LYS A 71 -20.27 1.06 -2.29
C LYS A 71 -20.28 -0.40 -2.71
N ALA A 72 -20.93 -0.70 -3.85
CA ALA A 72 -20.99 -2.06 -4.40
C ALA A 72 -19.63 -2.52 -4.91
N LYS A 73 -18.90 -1.63 -5.58
CA LYS A 73 -17.57 -1.91 -6.13
C LYS A 73 -16.48 -1.41 -5.18
N PRO A 74 -15.33 -2.11 -5.09
CA PRO A 74 -14.19 -1.60 -4.36
C PRO A 74 -13.62 -0.34 -5.02
N PHE A 75 -13.08 0.57 -4.21
CA PHE A 75 -12.16 1.60 -4.70
C PHE A 75 -10.82 0.93 -4.97
N VAL A 76 -10.23 1.21 -6.13
CA VAL A 76 -8.93 0.66 -6.54
C VAL A 76 -8.05 1.81 -6.97
N ASN A 77 -6.79 1.78 -6.52
CA ASN A 77 -5.76 2.70 -6.97
C ASN A 77 -4.49 1.93 -7.33
N HIS A 78 -3.79 2.41 -8.34
CA HIS A 78 -2.53 1.90 -8.82
C HIS A 78 -1.44 2.95 -8.60
N TYR A 79 -0.34 2.54 -8.00
CA TYR A 79 0.85 3.37 -7.83
C TYR A 79 1.87 2.99 -8.91
N TRP A 80 1.84 3.73 -9.98
CA TRP A 80 2.72 3.48 -11.10
C TRP A 80 4.15 3.92 -10.78
N LEU A 81 5.08 2.97 -10.86
CA LEU A 81 6.51 3.21 -10.81
C LEU A 81 7.05 3.29 -12.24
N GLN A 82 7.52 4.45 -12.61
CA GLN A 82 8.26 4.60 -13.86
C GLN A 82 9.72 4.21 -13.62
N ASP A 83 10.02 2.93 -13.79
CA ASP A 83 11.35 2.31 -13.57
C ASP A 83 12.32 2.53 -14.74
N LYS A 84 11.84 3.07 -15.88
CA LYS A 84 12.64 3.39 -17.07
C LYS A 84 12.93 4.89 -17.14
N LYS A 85 13.99 5.26 -17.85
CA LYS A 85 14.32 6.68 -18.10
C LYS A 85 13.07 7.46 -18.56
N PRO A 86 12.82 8.65 -18.03
CA PRO A 86 13.66 9.45 -17.10
C PRO A 86 13.47 9.18 -15.60
N TYR A 87 12.97 8.04 -15.15
CA TYR A 87 12.79 7.65 -13.74
C TYR A 87 11.95 8.65 -12.91
N ARG A 88 10.82 9.05 -13.44
CA ARG A 88 9.98 10.13 -12.91
C ARG A 88 9.41 9.90 -11.52
N HIS A 89 9.38 8.66 -11.03
CA HIS A 89 8.93 8.38 -9.67
C HIS A 89 9.76 9.12 -8.61
N PHE A 90 11.04 9.40 -8.88
CA PHE A 90 11.87 10.23 -8.00
C PHE A 90 11.54 11.74 -8.09
N GLU A 91 10.95 12.20 -9.19
CA GLU A 91 10.55 13.61 -9.33
C GLU A 91 9.58 14.02 -8.22
N HIS A 92 8.61 13.16 -7.88
CA HIS A 92 7.65 13.44 -6.81
C HIS A 92 8.31 13.52 -5.44
N LEU A 93 9.29 12.66 -5.19
CA LEU A 93 10.08 12.72 -3.95
C LEU A 93 10.86 14.01 -3.85
N VAL A 94 11.55 14.40 -4.92
CA VAL A 94 12.33 15.67 -4.97
C VAL A 94 11.41 16.87 -4.78
N ARG A 95 10.25 16.90 -5.46
CA ARG A 95 9.24 17.96 -5.30
C ARG A 95 8.64 18.04 -3.88
N ALA A 96 8.74 16.98 -3.09
CA ALA A 96 8.36 16.99 -1.68
C ALA A 96 9.50 17.51 -0.79
N ILE A 97 10.75 17.18 -1.12
CA ILE A 97 11.94 17.54 -0.34
C ILE A 97 12.29 19.03 -0.52
N GLU A 98 12.24 19.53 -1.75
CA GLU A 98 12.64 20.90 -2.07
C GLU A 98 11.87 21.97 -1.28
N PRO A 99 10.52 21.99 -1.26
CA PRO A 99 9.78 22.94 -0.44
C PRO A 99 10.04 22.76 1.06
N MET A 100 10.27 21.54 1.53
CA MET A 100 10.61 21.29 2.92
C MET A 100 11.93 21.97 3.31
N ILE A 101 12.95 21.90 2.46
CA ILE A 101 14.23 22.55 2.69
C ILE A 101 14.07 24.08 2.64
N GLN A 102 13.35 24.59 1.64
CA GLN A 102 13.17 26.03 1.42
C GLN A 102 12.35 26.71 2.52
N THR A 103 11.35 26.03 3.05
CA THR A 103 10.40 26.61 4.02
C THR A 103 10.63 26.19 5.47
N GLY A 104 11.45 25.17 5.70
CA GLY A 104 11.61 24.53 7.01
C GLY A 104 10.37 23.75 7.48
N LYS A 105 9.37 23.56 6.60
CA LYS A 105 8.13 22.86 6.92
C LYS A 105 8.07 21.51 6.21
N PRO A 106 7.84 20.41 6.95
CA PRO A 106 7.73 19.09 6.33
C PRO A 106 6.50 19.00 5.41
N SER A 107 6.62 18.25 4.33
CA SER A 107 5.54 18.03 3.36
C SER A 107 4.39 17.17 3.93
N TYR A 108 4.66 16.42 4.99
CA TYR A 108 3.68 15.66 5.75
C TYR A 108 4.12 15.52 7.22
N PRO A 109 3.18 15.27 8.15
CA PRO A 109 3.52 15.12 9.57
C PRO A 109 4.48 13.95 9.81
N VAL A 110 5.45 14.13 10.71
CA VAL A 110 6.40 13.06 11.11
C VAL A 110 5.71 11.85 11.69
N GLU A 111 4.54 12.03 12.29
CA GLU A 111 3.69 10.96 12.83
C GLU A 111 3.31 9.92 11.77
N ARG A 112 3.16 10.33 10.50
CA ARG A 112 2.96 9.41 9.39
C ARG A 112 4.14 8.46 9.24
N THR A 113 5.35 8.98 9.28
CA THR A 113 6.57 8.17 9.17
C THR A 113 6.71 7.24 10.38
N LEU A 114 6.51 7.77 11.58
CA LEU A 114 6.55 6.97 12.81
C LEU A 114 5.55 5.80 12.75
N LEU A 115 4.31 6.05 12.34
CA LEU A 115 3.30 5.01 12.21
C LEU A 115 3.68 3.96 11.15
N THR A 116 4.08 4.39 9.96
CA THR A 116 4.39 3.45 8.86
C THR A 116 5.64 2.62 9.15
N THR A 117 6.68 3.24 9.71
CA THR A 117 7.91 2.54 10.11
C THR A 117 7.67 1.60 11.29
N GLY A 118 6.88 2.02 12.27
CA GLY A 118 6.53 1.17 13.39
C GLY A 118 5.69 -0.05 12.98
N ILE A 119 4.76 0.12 12.04
CA ILE A 119 4.04 -1.02 11.46
C ILE A 119 5.01 -1.96 10.75
N LEU A 120 5.93 -1.44 9.94
CA LEU A 120 6.93 -2.24 9.23
C LEU A 120 7.80 -3.03 10.22
N ASP A 121 8.30 -2.39 11.27
CA ASP A 121 9.08 -3.05 12.33
C ASP A 121 8.30 -4.23 12.92
N ARG A 122 7.05 -4.03 13.34
CA ARG A 122 6.23 -5.08 13.95
C ARG A 122 5.89 -6.23 13.00
N ILE A 123 5.65 -5.95 11.73
CA ILE A 123 5.39 -7.05 10.77
C ILE A 123 6.67 -7.84 10.46
N MET A 124 7.84 -7.22 10.48
CA MET A 124 9.11 -7.93 10.31
C MET A 124 9.41 -8.84 11.52
N HIS A 125 9.21 -8.35 12.74
CA HIS A 125 9.29 -9.18 13.93
C HIS A 125 8.28 -10.33 13.91
N SER A 126 7.02 -10.05 13.55
CA SER A 126 6.00 -11.09 13.39
C SER A 126 6.41 -12.15 12.37
N ALA A 127 7.03 -11.76 11.26
CA ALA A 127 7.51 -12.69 10.25
C ALA A 127 8.66 -13.57 10.78
N ALA A 128 9.60 -12.98 11.52
CA ALA A 128 10.72 -13.70 12.13
C ALA A 128 10.26 -14.68 13.25
N GLU A 129 9.11 -14.41 13.86
CA GLU A 129 8.52 -15.22 14.93
C GLU A 129 7.30 -16.02 14.44
N GLU A 130 7.35 -16.53 13.21
CA GLU A 130 6.36 -17.44 12.61
C GLU A 130 4.90 -16.90 12.61
N GLY A 131 4.74 -15.60 12.55
CA GLY A 131 3.42 -14.94 12.50
C GLY A 131 2.84 -14.60 13.86
N ARG A 132 3.67 -14.44 14.88
CA ARG A 132 3.24 -13.99 16.20
C ARG A 132 2.43 -12.70 16.12
N LEU A 133 1.32 -12.64 16.84
CA LEU A 133 0.50 -11.44 16.95
C LEU A 133 1.12 -10.46 17.96
N TYR A 134 1.38 -9.24 17.49
CA TYR A 134 1.82 -8.12 18.31
C TYR A 134 0.67 -7.17 18.63
N GLN A 135 0.55 -6.82 19.90
CA GLN A 135 -0.22 -5.63 20.31
C GLN A 135 0.70 -4.42 20.20
N THR A 136 0.21 -3.35 19.62
CA THR A 136 1.01 -2.16 19.29
C THR A 136 0.39 -0.88 19.83
N PRO A 137 0.21 -0.75 21.16
CA PRO A 137 -0.38 0.45 21.78
C PRO A 137 0.44 1.71 21.47
N GLU A 138 1.74 1.57 21.29
CA GLU A 138 2.68 2.63 20.91
C GLU A 138 2.39 3.21 19.51
N LEU A 139 1.72 2.46 18.67
CA LEU A 139 1.30 2.90 17.34
C LEU A 139 -0.11 3.49 17.31
N ALA A 140 -0.66 3.86 18.46
CA ALA A 140 -1.91 4.61 18.55
C ALA A 140 -1.72 6.07 18.14
N ILE A 141 -1.14 6.26 16.97
CA ILE A 141 -0.76 7.55 16.41
C ILE A 141 -1.90 8.07 15.53
N VAL A 142 -2.25 9.33 15.72
CA VAL A 142 -3.25 10.03 14.89
C VAL A 142 -2.58 11.25 14.26
N TYR A 143 -2.77 11.43 12.96
CA TYR A 143 -2.29 12.61 12.26
C TYR A 143 -3.31 13.05 11.20
N GLN A 144 -3.23 14.31 10.80
CA GLN A 144 -4.02 14.83 9.69
C GLN A 144 -3.26 14.58 8.38
N PRO A 145 -3.93 14.03 7.35
CA PRO A 145 -3.33 13.91 6.02
C PRO A 145 -2.96 15.29 5.46
N SER A 146 -1.80 15.37 4.83
CA SER A 146 -1.44 16.57 4.09
C SER A 146 -2.24 16.64 2.79
N ASP A 147 -2.68 17.84 2.42
CA ASP A 147 -3.18 18.10 1.08
C ASP A 147 -1.97 18.25 0.14
N TRP A 148 -1.72 17.17 -0.60
CA TRP A 148 -0.59 17.11 -1.52
C TRP A 148 -1.07 17.38 -2.95
N PRO A 149 -0.79 18.55 -3.52
CA PRO A 149 -1.35 18.98 -4.79
C PRO A 149 -1.00 18.05 -5.95
N PHE A 150 0.16 17.40 -5.89
CA PHE A 150 0.59 16.47 -6.94
C PHE A 150 -0.11 15.12 -6.85
N ALA A 151 -0.54 14.67 -5.68
CA ALA A 151 -1.26 13.40 -5.51
C ALA A 151 -2.70 13.49 -6.03
N ASN A 152 -3.27 14.68 -6.07
CA ASN A 152 -4.67 14.93 -6.45
C ASN A 152 -4.84 15.25 -7.94
N GLN A 153 -3.76 15.30 -8.72
CA GLN A 153 -3.84 15.58 -10.16
C GLN A 153 -4.46 14.39 -10.91
N LYS A 154 -5.51 14.67 -11.67
CA LYS A 154 -6.08 13.72 -12.62
C LYS A 154 -5.27 13.78 -13.93
N GLY A 155 -4.85 12.61 -14.42
CA GLY A 155 -4.19 12.50 -15.71
C GLY A 155 -2.68 12.25 -15.64
N ARG A 156 -2.06 12.20 -16.81
CA ARG A 156 -0.60 12.10 -16.93
C ARG A 156 0.04 13.35 -16.34
N PHE A 157 1.07 13.16 -15.54
CA PHE A 157 1.87 14.28 -15.06
C PHE A 157 2.38 15.10 -16.25
N PRO A 158 2.32 16.44 -16.17
CA PRO A 158 2.84 17.27 -17.23
C PRO A 158 4.31 16.91 -17.46
N VAL A 159 4.63 16.64 -18.72
CA VAL A 159 6.03 16.49 -19.14
C VAL A 159 6.66 17.87 -19.00
N PRO A 160 7.76 18.06 -18.22
CA PRO A 160 8.50 19.30 -18.28
C PRO A 160 8.90 19.56 -19.73
N LYS A 161 8.65 20.77 -20.20
CA LYS A 161 9.12 21.24 -21.52
C LYS A 161 10.63 21.33 -21.51
#